data_25ce0bf767bcae7d7a8c2c8c609e0603
#
_entry.id   25ce0bf767bcae7d7a8c2c8c609e0603
#
_cell.length_a   1.000
_cell.length_b   1.000
_cell.length_c   1.000
_cell.angle_alpha   90.00
_cell.angle_beta   90.00
_cell.angle_gamma   90.00
#
_symmetry.space_group_name_H-M   'P 1'
#
loop_
_entity.id
_entity.type
_entity.pdbx_description
1 polymer ?
#
loop_
_entity_poly.entity_id
_entity_poly.type
_entity_poly.pdbx_seq_one_letter_code
_entity_poly.pdbx_strand_id
1 'polypeptide(L)'
;MKYFSKSPEEWQKRDEEKEKEFRNRKNRIRRRANFILVVNLVIVVFLVFFTKAFFSNKPEGVIGPFQLVIETKESYLPNDPLDVRVKVFNREKKKENLVLEDFVFSIKRENDTVYEFHFPQRVEKEMEAFESVLVFDLLREEELSNLSGGNYTITVSVKLNGQRVVISKVVSVIEKWQIEVENLKDFYFPYENVYFSVYLENISSKSRKIRVESIGLIILKGNEAVFERDIPIEKDFVINPMMVEQIHEVSFSAPKESGDYIIKLKLKTESSLIEKSIPLFVTREYQKDLKGLSLIIEGKKFVASGERYDFSVKLLNEEKKRKYIVLKNIMIVLTHKEPVFSYAYSEEYRMTIEGYSSREIFKTTSYDIIKLEDPGTYKLIVVIESEEDRLMKEMEIVVSE
;
A
#
# COMPACT_ATOMS: atom_id res chain seq x y z
N MET A 1 -5.73 -0.28 -78.68
CA MET A 1 -5.09 -0.62 -77.36
C MET A 1 -3.85 -1.43 -77.61
N LYS A 2 -2.62 -0.87 -77.40
CA LYS A 2 -1.36 -1.63 -77.59
C LYS A 2 -1.13 -2.40 -76.27
N TYR A 3 -1.26 -3.72 -76.29
CA TYR A 3 -0.82 -4.59 -75.19
C TYR A 3 0.71 -4.70 -75.30
N PHE A 4 1.42 -4.05 -74.43
CA PHE A 4 2.84 -4.30 -74.21
C PHE A 4 2.99 -5.61 -73.41
N SER A 5 3.26 -6.72 -74.12
CA SER A 5 3.69 -7.94 -73.44
C SER A 5 5.14 -7.75 -73.01
N LYS A 6 5.41 -7.98 -71.73
CA LYS A 6 6.77 -7.95 -71.22
C LYS A 6 7.64 -9.03 -71.84
N SER A 7 8.93 -8.76 -71.98
CA SER A 7 9.86 -9.74 -72.54
C SER A 7 9.96 -11.00 -71.70
N PRO A 8 10.32 -12.17 -72.27
CA PRO A 8 10.55 -13.39 -71.48
C PRO A 8 11.52 -13.21 -70.31
N GLU A 9 12.54 -12.37 -70.51
CA GLU A 9 13.54 -12.04 -69.42
C GLU A 9 12.97 -11.21 -68.32
N GLU A 10 12.01 -10.32 -68.56
CA GLU A 10 11.30 -9.57 -67.53
C GLU A 10 10.35 -10.45 -66.70
N TRP A 11 9.76 -11.48 -67.33
CA TRP A 11 8.96 -12.47 -66.61
C TRP A 11 9.82 -13.35 -65.73
N GLN A 12 10.98 -13.82 -66.21
CA GLN A 12 11.92 -14.59 -65.35
C GLN A 12 12.43 -13.81 -64.16
N LYS A 13 12.84 -12.56 -64.36
CA LYS A 13 13.26 -11.70 -63.22
C LYS A 13 12.14 -11.54 -62.15
N ARG A 14 10.92 -11.35 -62.61
CA ARG A 14 9.78 -11.18 -61.71
C ARG A 14 9.42 -12.46 -60.96
N ASP A 15 9.61 -13.60 -61.59
CA ASP A 15 9.37 -14.89 -60.94
C ASP A 15 10.51 -15.21 -59.91
N GLU A 16 11.75 -14.88 -60.21
CA GLU A 16 12.87 -14.97 -59.27
C GLU A 16 12.71 -14.02 -58.07
N GLU A 17 12.24 -12.79 -58.31
CA GLU A 17 11.94 -11.85 -57.21
C GLU A 17 10.82 -12.37 -56.32
N LYS A 18 9.74 -12.88 -56.90
CA LYS A 18 8.63 -13.50 -56.12
C LYS A 18 9.09 -14.73 -55.34
N GLU A 19 9.96 -15.53 -55.92
CA GLU A 19 10.51 -16.71 -55.24
C GLU A 19 11.42 -16.31 -54.06
N LYS A 20 12.24 -15.26 -54.23
CA LYS A 20 13.03 -14.67 -53.13
C LYS A 20 12.15 -14.08 -52.04
N GLU A 21 11.11 -13.35 -52.37
CA GLU A 21 10.15 -12.82 -51.39
C GLU A 21 9.42 -13.95 -50.64
N PHE A 22 9.02 -14.99 -51.34
CA PHE A 22 8.37 -16.15 -50.74
C PHE A 22 9.30 -16.91 -49.79
N ARG A 23 10.57 -17.12 -50.15
CA ARG A 23 11.60 -17.71 -49.30
C ARG A 23 11.86 -16.84 -48.07
N ASN A 24 11.95 -15.53 -48.23
CA ASN A 24 12.14 -14.58 -47.13
C ASN A 24 10.95 -14.55 -46.19
N ARG A 25 9.73 -14.60 -46.72
CA ARG A 25 8.50 -14.67 -45.90
C ARG A 25 8.42 -15.98 -45.14
N LYS A 26 8.74 -17.11 -45.76
CA LYS A 26 8.79 -18.44 -45.12
C LYS A 26 9.84 -18.49 -44.00
N ASN A 27 11.02 -17.92 -44.22
CA ASN A 27 12.08 -17.84 -43.21
C ASN A 27 11.70 -16.92 -42.05
N ARG A 28 11.00 -15.81 -42.29
CA ARG A 28 10.51 -14.90 -41.29
C ARG A 28 9.44 -15.56 -40.38
N ILE A 29 8.53 -16.32 -41.00
CA ILE A 29 7.51 -17.08 -40.27
C ILE A 29 8.18 -18.18 -39.43
N ARG A 30 9.14 -18.91 -39.98
CA ARG A 30 9.88 -19.96 -39.29
C ARG A 30 10.69 -19.41 -38.07
N ARG A 31 11.32 -18.23 -38.23
CA ARG A 31 12.03 -17.55 -37.14
C ARG A 31 11.07 -17.11 -36.07
N ARG A 32 9.89 -16.58 -36.39
CA ARG A 32 8.87 -16.21 -35.40
C ARG A 32 8.32 -17.43 -34.68
N ALA A 33 8.04 -18.53 -35.39
CA ALA A 33 7.59 -19.76 -34.75
C ALA A 33 8.62 -20.36 -33.80
N ASN A 34 9.89 -20.39 -34.17
CA ASN A 34 10.98 -20.83 -33.30
C ASN A 34 11.16 -19.92 -32.11
N PHE A 35 11.03 -18.59 -32.28
CA PHE A 35 11.09 -17.65 -31.14
C PHE A 35 9.95 -17.88 -30.13
N ILE A 36 8.72 -18.06 -30.62
CA ILE A 36 7.57 -18.37 -29.74
C ILE A 36 7.79 -19.69 -29.01
N LEU A 37 8.34 -20.70 -29.68
CA LEU A 37 8.63 -22.00 -29.09
C LEU A 37 9.69 -21.90 -27.98
N VAL A 38 10.75 -21.10 -28.21
CA VAL A 38 11.78 -20.85 -27.18
C VAL A 38 11.20 -20.09 -26.00
N VAL A 39 10.38 -19.05 -26.24
CA VAL A 39 9.72 -18.29 -25.15
C VAL A 39 8.81 -19.20 -24.33
N ASN A 40 7.99 -20.03 -24.98
CA ASN A 40 7.14 -20.98 -24.27
C ASN A 40 7.96 -22.01 -23.46
N LEU A 41 9.07 -22.50 -23.99
CA LEU A 41 9.97 -23.40 -23.28
C LEU A 41 10.56 -22.73 -22.03
N VAL A 42 10.99 -21.46 -22.14
CA VAL A 42 11.50 -20.69 -21.01
C VAL A 42 10.43 -20.49 -19.95
N ILE A 43 9.19 -20.19 -20.35
CA ILE A 43 8.07 -20.03 -19.42
C ILE A 43 7.77 -21.36 -18.70
N VAL A 44 7.76 -22.49 -19.41
CA VAL A 44 7.54 -23.81 -18.80
C VAL A 44 8.66 -24.18 -17.84
N VAL A 45 9.93 -23.93 -18.21
CA VAL A 45 11.09 -24.15 -17.33
C VAL A 45 10.99 -23.26 -16.09
N PHE A 46 10.64 -21.97 -16.26
CA PHE A 46 10.44 -21.06 -15.16
C PHE A 46 9.31 -21.50 -14.23
N LEU A 47 8.16 -21.94 -14.79
CA LEU A 47 7.04 -22.47 -14.01
C LEU A 47 7.43 -23.74 -13.24
N VAL A 48 8.19 -24.67 -13.85
CA VAL A 48 8.66 -25.88 -13.18
C VAL A 48 9.67 -25.55 -12.07
N PHE A 49 10.58 -24.59 -12.28
CA PHE A 49 11.49 -24.13 -11.23
C PHE A 49 10.75 -23.39 -10.12
N PHE A 50 9.80 -22.53 -10.48
CA PHE A 50 9.00 -21.77 -9.52
C PHE A 50 8.11 -22.72 -8.69
N THR A 51 7.45 -23.68 -9.32
CA THR A 51 6.67 -24.70 -8.59
C THR A 51 7.57 -25.58 -7.72
N LYS A 52 8.75 -26.01 -8.19
CA LYS A 52 9.71 -26.72 -7.33
C LYS A 52 10.19 -25.87 -6.16
N ALA A 53 10.50 -24.59 -6.35
CA ALA A 53 10.91 -23.69 -5.28
C ALA A 53 9.77 -23.42 -4.27
N PHE A 54 8.52 -23.33 -4.75
CA PHE A 54 7.34 -23.16 -3.89
C PHE A 54 6.87 -24.45 -3.19
N PHE A 55 6.98 -25.61 -3.84
CA PHE A 55 6.53 -26.88 -3.28
C PHE A 55 7.65 -27.73 -2.67
N SER A 56 8.93 -27.32 -2.76
CA SER A 56 10.04 -28.01 -2.09
C SER A 56 10.26 -27.56 -0.65
N ASN A 57 9.52 -26.57 -0.16
CA ASN A 57 9.52 -26.26 1.26
C ASN A 57 8.83 -27.44 1.97
N LYS A 58 9.63 -28.28 2.62
CA LYS A 58 9.08 -29.18 3.63
C LYS A 58 8.23 -28.32 4.55
N PRO A 59 6.96 -28.66 4.79
CA PRO A 59 6.13 -27.88 5.69
C PRO A 59 6.91 -27.68 6.99
N GLU A 60 7.05 -26.44 7.44
CA GLU A 60 7.75 -26.11 8.67
C GLU A 60 7.19 -26.94 9.82
N GLY A 61 8.06 -27.35 10.71
CA GLY A 61 7.65 -28.08 11.91
C GLY A 61 7.39 -29.57 11.75
N VAL A 62 7.75 -30.21 10.62
CA VAL A 62 7.56 -31.64 10.40
C VAL A 62 8.79 -32.43 10.78
N ILE A 63 8.64 -33.39 11.69
CA ILE A 63 9.63 -34.41 12.06
C ILE A 63 9.00 -35.80 12.09
N GLY A 64 9.44 -36.66 11.19
CA GLY A 64 8.87 -38.01 11.05
C GLY A 64 7.35 -37.96 10.86
N PRO A 65 6.58 -38.70 11.69
CA PRO A 65 5.13 -38.73 11.60
C PRO A 65 4.46 -37.47 12.17
N PHE A 66 5.20 -36.59 12.87
CA PHE A 66 4.64 -35.49 13.63
C PHE A 66 4.82 -34.14 12.96
N GLN A 67 3.82 -33.27 13.13
CA GLN A 67 3.86 -31.87 12.73
C GLN A 67 3.53 -30.97 13.93
N LEU A 68 4.45 -30.05 14.24
CA LEU A 68 4.22 -28.96 15.22
C LEU A 68 3.51 -27.80 14.53
N VAL A 69 2.46 -27.27 15.15
CA VAL A 69 1.63 -26.19 14.59
C VAL A 69 1.39 -25.11 15.64
N ILE A 70 1.54 -23.84 15.25
CA ILE A 70 1.10 -22.69 16.05
C ILE A 70 -0.23 -22.19 15.47
N GLU A 71 -1.30 -22.35 16.24
CA GLU A 71 -2.61 -21.79 15.93
C GLU A 71 -2.75 -20.43 16.63
N THR A 72 -2.97 -19.39 15.86
CA THR A 72 -3.18 -18.03 16.35
C THR A 72 -3.81 -17.19 15.25
N LYS A 73 -4.45 -16.08 15.60
CA LYS A 73 -4.91 -15.07 14.63
C LYS A 73 -3.69 -14.37 13.98
N GLU A 74 -3.86 -13.83 12.80
CA GLU A 74 -2.83 -13.05 12.12
C GLU A 74 -2.67 -11.64 12.72
N SER A 75 -3.77 -11.11 13.29
CA SER A 75 -3.78 -9.78 13.90
C SER A 75 -4.65 -9.72 15.15
N TYR A 76 -4.25 -8.86 16.06
CA TYR A 76 -4.92 -8.59 17.34
C TYR A 76 -5.08 -7.08 17.52
N LEU A 77 -6.13 -6.66 18.21
CA LEU A 77 -6.22 -5.30 18.72
C LEU A 77 -5.43 -5.19 20.03
N PRO A 78 -4.84 -4.05 20.35
CA PRO A 78 -4.24 -3.83 21.66
C PRO A 78 -5.29 -4.11 22.76
N ASN A 79 -4.94 -4.82 23.81
CA ASN A 79 -5.79 -5.37 24.89
C ASN A 79 -6.70 -6.55 24.46
N ASP A 80 -6.64 -7.02 23.24
CA ASP A 80 -7.15 -8.36 22.96
C ASP A 80 -6.15 -9.35 23.57
N PRO A 81 -6.60 -10.34 24.32
CA PRO A 81 -5.69 -11.37 24.81
C PRO A 81 -5.14 -12.16 23.64
N LEU A 82 -3.84 -12.44 23.67
CA LEU A 82 -3.21 -13.29 22.65
C LEU A 82 -3.71 -14.74 22.80
N ASP A 83 -4.53 -15.20 21.85
CA ASP A 83 -4.96 -16.60 21.74
C ASP A 83 -3.96 -17.37 20.90
N VAL A 84 -3.00 -18.00 21.56
CA VAL A 84 -1.96 -18.82 20.93
C VAL A 84 -2.01 -20.23 21.48
N ARG A 85 -2.19 -21.19 20.59
CA ARG A 85 -2.20 -22.61 20.92
C ARG A 85 -1.13 -23.32 20.12
N VAL A 86 -0.39 -24.19 20.79
CA VAL A 86 0.60 -25.04 20.17
C VAL A 86 0.09 -26.48 20.18
N LYS A 87 0.02 -27.08 19.00
CA LYS A 87 -0.45 -28.46 18.83
C LYS A 87 0.60 -29.30 18.11
N VAL A 88 0.62 -30.60 18.46
CA VAL A 88 1.31 -31.62 17.69
C VAL A 88 0.28 -32.49 16.98
N PHE A 89 0.46 -32.70 15.70
CA PHE A 89 -0.43 -33.50 14.87
C PHE A 89 0.29 -34.76 14.37
N ASN A 90 -0.33 -35.95 14.53
CA ASN A 90 0.13 -37.19 13.91
C ASN A 90 -0.38 -37.23 12.46
N ARG A 91 0.52 -37.19 11.49
CA ARG A 91 0.19 -37.18 10.04
C ARG A 91 0.00 -38.58 9.45
N GLU A 92 0.36 -39.60 10.21
CA GLU A 92 0.32 -40.99 9.74
C GLU A 92 -1.05 -41.65 9.95
N LYS A 93 -1.32 -42.65 9.13
CA LYS A 93 -2.55 -43.46 9.19
C LYS A 93 -2.48 -44.56 10.27
N LYS A 94 -1.53 -44.50 11.17
CA LYS A 94 -1.29 -45.48 12.26
C LYS A 94 -1.00 -44.73 13.56
N LYS A 95 -1.12 -45.49 14.66
CA LYS A 95 -0.71 -45.03 15.98
C LYS A 95 0.78 -44.79 16.02
N GLU A 96 1.19 -43.66 16.65
CA GLU A 96 2.59 -43.31 16.84
C GLU A 96 2.83 -42.83 18.28
N ASN A 97 3.99 -43.17 18.84
CA ASN A 97 4.39 -42.71 20.16
C ASN A 97 5.09 -41.34 20.03
N LEU A 98 4.49 -40.31 20.61
CA LEU A 98 5.06 -38.96 20.74
C LEU A 98 5.85 -38.91 22.03
N VAL A 99 7.12 -38.52 21.92
CA VAL A 99 7.96 -38.10 23.05
C VAL A 99 8.29 -36.61 22.87
N LEU A 100 7.89 -35.78 23.82
CA LEU A 100 8.09 -34.35 23.83
C LEU A 100 9.02 -33.98 24.97
N GLU A 101 10.08 -33.25 24.71
CA GLU A 101 11.10 -32.81 25.67
C GLU A 101 11.54 -31.38 25.39
N ASP A 102 12.04 -30.67 26.39
CA ASP A 102 12.63 -29.32 26.27
C ASP A 102 11.75 -28.34 25.49
N PHE A 103 10.48 -28.21 25.89
CA PHE A 103 9.54 -27.28 25.27
C PHE A 103 9.85 -25.84 25.70
N VAL A 104 10.09 -24.95 24.75
CA VAL A 104 10.30 -23.51 24.96
C VAL A 104 9.35 -22.75 24.04
N PHE A 105 8.57 -21.85 24.61
CA PHE A 105 7.69 -20.93 23.93
C PHE A 105 8.15 -19.52 24.22
N SER A 106 8.29 -18.66 23.20
CA SER A 106 8.66 -17.26 23.40
C SER A 106 7.93 -16.33 22.44
N ILE A 107 7.65 -15.13 22.92
CA ILE A 107 7.09 -14.02 22.16
C ILE A 107 8.09 -12.87 22.20
N LYS A 108 8.50 -12.38 21.04
CA LYS A 108 9.46 -11.29 20.91
C LYS A 108 8.89 -10.17 20.07
N ARG A 109 9.19 -8.93 20.46
CA ARG A 109 8.99 -7.74 19.64
C ARG A 109 10.38 -7.23 19.25
N GLU A 110 10.69 -7.24 17.94
CA GLU A 110 12.05 -6.97 17.48
C GLU A 110 13.08 -7.87 18.16
N ASN A 111 13.94 -7.31 19.06
CA ASN A 111 14.93 -8.06 19.83
C ASN A 111 14.53 -8.28 21.30
N ASP A 112 13.42 -7.68 21.76
CA ASP A 112 13.00 -7.75 23.16
C ASP A 112 12.08 -8.95 23.38
N THR A 113 12.40 -9.76 24.40
CA THR A 113 11.54 -10.86 24.83
C THR A 113 10.41 -10.30 25.70
N VAL A 114 9.18 -10.43 25.19
CA VAL A 114 7.97 -10.00 25.88
C VAL A 114 7.45 -11.08 26.83
N TYR A 115 7.57 -12.33 26.40
CA TYR A 115 7.15 -13.49 27.20
C TYR A 115 7.99 -14.71 26.85
N GLU A 116 8.30 -15.53 27.86
CA GLU A 116 9.00 -16.81 27.68
C GLU A 116 8.48 -17.83 28.67
N PHE A 117 8.19 -19.02 28.18
CA PHE A 117 7.77 -20.17 28.96
C PHE A 117 8.65 -21.37 28.61
N HIS A 118 9.15 -22.04 29.65
CA HIS A 118 10.02 -23.21 29.50
C HIS A 118 9.47 -24.39 30.31
N PHE A 119 9.22 -25.49 29.63
CA PHE A 119 8.78 -26.75 30.22
C PHE A 119 9.81 -27.86 29.92
N PRO A 120 10.72 -28.16 30.89
CA PRO A 120 11.85 -29.06 30.66
C PRO A 120 11.47 -30.54 30.78
N GLN A 121 10.26 -30.85 31.25
CA GLN A 121 9.83 -32.22 31.51
C GLN A 121 9.62 -33.01 30.22
N ARG A 122 9.86 -34.31 30.32
CA ARG A 122 9.55 -35.29 29.25
C ARG A 122 8.13 -35.74 29.38
N VAL A 123 7.38 -35.64 28.29
CA VAL A 123 6.00 -36.15 28.16
C VAL A 123 5.95 -37.21 27.07
N GLU A 124 5.35 -38.36 27.40
CA GLU A 124 5.12 -39.43 26.42
C GLU A 124 3.63 -39.65 26.25
N LYS A 125 3.21 -39.76 25.00
CA LYS A 125 1.81 -40.01 24.65
C LYS A 125 1.68 -40.87 23.40
N GLU A 126 0.87 -41.91 23.47
CA GLU A 126 0.41 -42.58 22.26
C GLU A 126 -0.64 -41.72 21.56
N MET A 127 -0.42 -41.44 20.27
CA MET A 127 -1.33 -40.68 19.44
C MET A 127 -1.98 -41.57 18.40
N GLU A 128 -3.29 -41.49 18.28
CA GLU A 128 -4.05 -42.17 17.24
C GLU A 128 -3.72 -41.63 15.85
N ALA A 129 -4.13 -42.36 14.81
CA ALA A 129 -4.00 -41.88 13.42
C ALA A 129 -4.69 -40.51 13.25
N PHE A 130 -3.97 -39.52 12.72
CA PHE A 130 -4.46 -38.16 12.49
C PHE A 130 -4.94 -37.42 13.76
N GLU A 131 -4.56 -37.88 14.95
CA GLU A 131 -4.85 -37.16 16.19
C GLU A 131 -4.05 -35.89 16.31
N SER A 132 -4.66 -34.87 16.92
CA SER A 132 -3.99 -33.61 17.29
C SER A 132 -4.03 -33.47 18.82
N VAL A 133 -2.90 -33.13 19.42
CA VAL A 133 -2.75 -32.96 20.85
C VAL A 133 -2.36 -31.51 21.14
N LEU A 134 -3.09 -30.85 22.05
CA LEU A 134 -2.75 -29.54 22.56
C LEU A 134 -1.55 -29.70 23.53
N VAL A 135 -0.44 -29.03 23.20
CA VAL A 135 0.79 -29.05 24.01
C VAL A 135 0.85 -27.82 24.92
N PHE A 136 0.41 -26.68 24.40
CA PHE A 136 0.46 -25.41 25.12
C PHE A 136 -0.71 -24.51 24.72
N ASP A 137 -1.28 -23.80 25.70
CA ASP A 137 -2.37 -22.85 25.52
C ASP A 137 -2.02 -21.59 26.34
N LEU A 138 -1.62 -20.49 25.65
CA LEU A 138 -1.17 -19.27 26.30
C LEU A 138 -2.24 -18.67 27.21
N LEU A 139 -3.52 -18.69 26.79
CA LEU A 139 -4.61 -18.12 27.59
C LEU A 139 -4.83 -18.86 28.93
N ARG A 140 -4.40 -20.11 29.04
CA ARG A 140 -4.49 -20.88 30.28
C ARG A 140 -3.30 -20.64 31.23
N GLU A 141 -2.13 -20.33 30.63
CA GLU A 141 -0.92 -20.09 31.40
C GLU A 141 -0.84 -18.65 31.87
N GLU A 142 -1.09 -17.71 30.95
CA GLU A 142 -1.04 -16.27 31.25
C GLU A 142 -1.90 -15.48 30.25
N GLU A 143 -2.71 -14.57 30.74
CA GLU A 143 -3.46 -13.63 29.92
C GLU A 143 -2.56 -12.45 29.51
N LEU A 144 -1.86 -12.58 28.37
CA LEU A 144 -1.12 -11.48 27.78
C LEU A 144 -2.07 -10.53 27.05
N SER A 145 -2.46 -9.47 27.75
CA SER A 145 -3.23 -8.35 27.25
C SER A 145 -2.39 -7.07 27.32
N ASN A 146 -2.84 -6.01 26.68
CA ASN A 146 -2.16 -4.68 26.66
C ASN A 146 -0.82 -4.64 25.90
N LEU A 147 -0.64 -5.48 24.91
CA LEU A 147 0.51 -5.36 24.04
C LEU A 147 0.42 -4.05 23.23
N SER A 148 1.52 -3.36 23.10
CA SER A 148 1.63 -2.20 22.20
C SER A 148 1.56 -2.64 20.73
N GLY A 149 1.11 -1.75 19.85
CA GLY A 149 1.07 -2.03 18.42
C GLY A 149 2.43 -2.40 17.85
N GLY A 150 2.43 -3.25 16.85
CA GLY A 150 3.64 -3.73 16.18
C GLY A 150 3.60 -5.21 15.85
N ASN A 151 4.69 -5.70 15.30
CA ASN A 151 4.84 -7.10 14.94
C ASN A 151 5.53 -7.87 16.07
N TYR A 152 4.93 -9.00 16.42
CA TYR A 152 5.44 -9.93 17.42
C TYR A 152 5.77 -11.26 16.74
N THR A 153 6.92 -11.81 17.06
CA THR A 153 7.35 -13.14 16.60
C THR A 153 7.13 -14.14 17.70
N ILE A 154 6.24 -15.09 17.48
CA ILE A 154 5.99 -16.23 18.34
C ILE A 154 6.91 -17.33 17.88
N THR A 155 7.75 -17.86 18.77
CA THR A 155 8.68 -18.96 18.46
C THR A 155 8.45 -20.10 19.41
N VAL A 156 8.35 -21.31 18.86
CA VAL A 156 8.27 -22.57 19.62
C VAL A 156 9.46 -23.44 19.26
N SER A 157 10.18 -23.90 20.27
CA SER A 157 11.27 -24.84 20.17
C SER A 157 11.00 -26.05 21.05
N VAL A 158 11.09 -27.25 20.50
CA VAL A 158 10.80 -28.48 21.25
C VAL A 158 11.60 -29.64 20.66
N LYS A 159 11.93 -30.65 21.45
CA LYS A 159 12.41 -31.95 20.96
C LYS A 159 11.23 -32.89 20.80
N LEU A 160 11.01 -33.34 19.57
CA LEU A 160 10.04 -34.39 19.22
C LEU A 160 10.80 -35.67 18.88
N ASN A 161 10.61 -36.71 19.64
CA ASN A 161 11.32 -38.00 19.49
C ASN A 161 12.84 -37.85 19.37
N GLY A 162 13.42 -36.96 20.23
CA GLY A 162 14.84 -36.68 20.28
C GLY A 162 15.36 -35.70 19.22
N GLN A 163 14.54 -35.25 18.26
CA GLN A 163 14.93 -34.28 17.24
C GLN A 163 14.37 -32.89 17.56
N ARG A 164 15.22 -31.86 17.50
CA ARG A 164 14.81 -30.47 17.78
C ARG A 164 14.06 -29.86 16.60
N VAL A 165 12.89 -29.30 16.89
CA VAL A 165 12.06 -28.52 15.97
C VAL A 165 11.98 -27.09 16.47
N VAL A 166 12.09 -26.14 15.56
CA VAL A 166 11.83 -24.71 15.82
C VAL A 166 10.90 -24.21 14.74
N ILE A 167 9.78 -23.63 15.16
CA ILE A 167 8.85 -22.96 14.25
C ILE A 167 8.57 -21.57 14.77
N SER A 168 8.31 -20.63 13.86
CA SER A 168 7.98 -19.25 14.22
C SER A 168 6.79 -18.75 13.41
N LYS A 169 5.97 -17.91 14.02
CA LYS A 169 4.85 -17.23 13.37
C LYS A 169 4.84 -15.77 13.78
N VAL A 170 4.65 -14.88 12.79
CA VAL A 170 4.52 -13.45 13.06
C VAL A 170 3.04 -13.12 13.22
N VAL A 171 2.72 -12.36 14.25
CA VAL A 171 1.39 -11.80 14.51
C VAL A 171 1.51 -10.28 14.64
N SER A 172 0.52 -9.56 14.16
CA SER A 172 0.48 -8.10 14.25
C SER A 172 -0.51 -7.67 15.32
N VAL A 173 -0.07 -6.79 16.23
CA VAL A 173 -0.98 -6.05 17.11
C VAL A 173 -1.25 -4.70 16.45
N ILE A 174 -2.52 -4.47 16.08
CA ILE A 174 -2.93 -3.27 15.36
C ILE A 174 -3.09 -2.15 16.38
N GLU A 175 -2.49 -0.98 16.12
CA GLU A 175 -2.73 0.20 16.96
C GLU A 175 -4.21 0.57 16.92
N LYS A 176 -4.72 1.04 18.07
CA LYS A 176 -6.10 1.56 18.18
C LYS A 176 -6.20 2.99 17.74
N TRP A 177 -5.06 3.64 17.66
CA TRP A 177 -4.94 5.04 17.42
C TRP A 177 -4.09 5.28 16.19
N GLN A 178 -4.51 6.22 15.39
CA GLN A 178 -3.77 6.67 14.21
C GLN A 178 -3.57 8.18 14.29
N ILE A 179 -2.34 8.64 13.98
CA ILE A 179 -2.08 10.06 13.85
C ILE A 179 -2.49 10.48 12.44
N GLU A 180 -3.34 11.50 12.33
CA GLU A 180 -3.63 12.18 11.08
C GLU A 180 -3.04 13.59 11.08
N VAL A 181 -2.69 14.09 9.90
CA VAL A 181 -2.09 15.42 9.74
C VAL A 181 -2.80 16.14 8.61
N GLU A 182 -3.24 17.36 8.90
CA GLU A 182 -3.91 18.22 7.92
C GLU A 182 -3.15 19.53 7.75
N ASN A 183 -3.41 20.22 6.63
CA ASN A 183 -2.83 21.54 6.28
C ASN A 183 -1.32 21.53 6.00
N LEU A 184 -0.71 20.34 5.82
CA LEU A 184 0.67 20.23 5.38
C LEU A 184 0.73 20.40 3.86
N LYS A 185 1.51 21.39 3.40
CA LYS A 185 1.78 21.56 1.96
C LYS A 185 2.72 20.47 1.48
N ASP A 186 2.64 20.11 0.21
CA ASP A 186 3.49 19.09 -0.40
C ASP A 186 4.97 19.49 -0.43
N PHE A 187 5.27 20.79 -0.56
CA PHE A 187 6.63 21.29 -0.46
C PHE A 187 6.65 22.70 0.12
N TYR A 188 7.81 23.09 0.62
CA TYR A 188 8.08 24.38 1.23
C TYR A 188 9.33 25.01 0.64
N PHE A 189 9.42 26.33 0.73
CA PHE A 189 10.67 27.03 0.47
C PHE A 189 11.58 27.01 1.71
N PRO A 190 12.91 27.12 1.54
CA PRO A 190 13.81 27.25 2.69
C PRO A 190 13.38 28.38 3.62
N TYR A 191 13.40 28.12 4.92
CA TYR A 191 12.98 29.04 6.00
C TYR A 191 11.48 29.39 6.01
N GLU A 192 10.67 28.89 5.10
CA GLU A 192 9.23 29.10 5.16
C GLU A 192 8.65 28.47 6.45
N ASN A 193 7.63 29.11 7.01
CA ASN A 193 6.94 28.52 8.15
C ASN A 193 6.12 27.30 7.71
N VAL A 194 6.48 26.12 8.24
CA VAL A 194 5.72 24.89 8.11
C VAL A 194 4.67 24.90 9.22
N TYR A 195 3.42 24.79 8.84
CA TYR A 195 2.29 24.74 9.76
C TYR A 195 1.39 23.58 9.39
N PHE A 196 0.96 22.81 10.39
CA PHE A 196 0.00 21.73 10.24
C PHE A 196 -0.70 21.40 11.54
N SER A 197 -1.87 20.79 11.42
CA SER A 197 -2.65 20.29 12.55
C SER A 197 -2.44 18.80 12.73
N VAL A 198 -2.24 18.35 13.97
CA VAL A 198 -2.10 16.95 14.37
C VAL A 198 -3.40 16.49 14.98
N TYR A 199 -3.95 15.44 14.42
CA TYR A 199 -5.16 14.79 14.89
C TYR A 199 -4.85 13.37 15.37
N LEU A 200 -5.69 12.88 16.26
CA LEU A 200 -5.68 11.49 16.70
C LEU A 200 -7.01 10.84 16.32
N GLU A 201 -6.96 9.79 15.55
CA GLU A 201 -8.11 9.00 15.14
C GLU A 201 -8.25 7.77 16.03
N ASN A 202 -9.48 7.52 16.52
CA ASN A 202 -9.83 6.27 17.18
C ASN A 202 -10.36 5.26 16.17
N ILE A 203 -9.50 4.37 15.67
CA ILE A 203 -9.87 3.33 14.70
C ILE A 203 -10.56 2.11 15.32
N SER A 204 -10.83 2.14 16.62
CA SER A 204 -11.54 1.06 17.31
C SER A 204 -13.06 1.23 17.24
N SER A 205 -13.80 0.16 17.54
CA SER A 205 -15.27 0.14 17.53
C SER A 205 -15.92 0.69 18.81
N LYS A 206 -15.11 1.20 19.79
CA LYS A 206 -15.59 1.71 21.07
C LYS A 206 -15.03 3.10 21.35
N SER A 207 -15.82 3.95 22.03
CA SER A 207 -15.31 5.22 22.59
C SER A 207 -14.19 4.94 23.59
N ARG A 208 -13.12 5.73 23.52
CA ARG A 208 -11.93 5.52 24.35
C ARG A 208 -11.39 6.82 24.90
N LYS A 209 -10.92 6.73 26.14
CA LYS A 209 -10.14 7.78 26.79
C LYS A 209 -8.66 7.51 26.54
N ILE A 210 -7.90 8.57 26.23
CA ILE A 210 -6.45 8.54 26.11
C ILE A 210 -5.86 9.81 26.71
N ARG A 211 -4.81 9.67 27.48
CA ARG A 211 -4.01 10.81 27.95
C ARG A 211 -2.79 10.95 27.05
N VAL A 212 -2.68 12.12 26.41
CA VAL A 212 -1.52 12.49 25.61
C VAL A 212 -0.58 13.31 26.49
N GLU A 213 0.65 12.83 26.66
CA GLU A 213 1.69 13.50 27.45
C GLU A 213 2.44 14.53 26.61
N SER A 214 2.95 14.14 25.46
CA SER A 214 3.69 15.03 24.56
C SER A 214 3.66 14.59 23.11
N ILE A 215 4.06 15.50 22.20
CA ILE A 215 4.35 15.26 20.80
C ILE A 215 5.83 15.52 20.56
N GLY A 216 6.60 14.47 20.31
CA GLY A 216 7.95 14.57 19.76
C GLY A 216 7.92 14.88 18.28
N LEU A 217 8.53 15.98 17.87
CA LEU A 217 8.69 16.39 16.46
C LEU A 217 10.16 16.24 16.09
N ILE A 218 10.46 15.38 15.12
CA ILE A 218 11.82 15.15 14.61
C ILE A 218 11.81 15.37 13.10
N ILE A 219 12.73 16.18 12.59
CA ILE A 219 12.95 16.35 11.15
C ILE A 219 14.24 15.61 10.78
N LEU A 220 14.13 14.65 9.88
CA LEU A 220 15.25 13.82 9.42
C LEU A 220 15.66 14.17 8.01
N LYS A 221 16.96 14.22 7.74
CA LYS A 221 17.56 14.19 6.40
C LYS A 221 18.30 12.86 6.25
N GLY A 222 17.75 11.93 5.48
CA GLY A 222 18.17 10.53 5.54
C GLY A 222 17.94 9.97 6.95
N ASN A 223 19.02 9.56 7.62
CA ASN A 223 18.98 9.03 8.99
C ASN A 223 19.42 10.04 10.06
N GLU A 224 19.77 11.27 9.68
CA GLU A 224 20.27 12.29 10.59
C GLU A 224 19.14 13.26 11.00
N ALA A 225 19.00 13.49 12.32
CA ALA A 225 18.07 14.47 12.86
C ALA A 225 18.65 15.88 12.68
N VAL A 226 17.98 16.72 11.89
CA VAL A 226 18.34 18.12 11.65
C VAL A 226 17.58 19.07 12.56
N PHE A 227 16.49 18.61 13.14
CA PHE A 227 15.68 19.35 14.10
C PHE A 227 14.96 18.36 15.01
N GLU A 228 14.88 18.69 16.30
CA GLU A 228 14.12 17.90 17.28
C GLU A 228 13.49 18.84 18.32
N ARG A 229 12.24 18.59 18.65
CA ARG A 229 11.49 19.34 19.67
C ARG A 229 10.45 18.45 20.31
N ASP A 230 10.35 18.48 21.64
CA ASP A 230 9.26 17.88 22.38
C ASP A 230 8.25 18.96 22.79
N ILE A 231 6.96 18.70 22.54
CA ILE A 231 5.85 19.62 22.78
C ILE A 231 4.97 19.01 23.86
N PRO A 232 4.96 19.53 25.09
CA PRO A 232 4.12 19.01 26.16
C PRO A 232 2.65 19.31 25.87
N ILE A 233 1.78 18.32 26.06
CA ILE A 233 0.33 18.42 25.87
C ILE A 233 -0.42 18.21 27.19
N GLU A 234 -0.11 17.14 27.93
CA GLU A 234 -0.67 16.77 29.25
C GLU A 234 -2.20 16.87 29.33
N LYS A 235 -2.90 16.33 28.33
CA LYS A 235 -4.35 16.43 28.19
C LYS A 235 -5.01 15.08 27.98
N ASP A 236 -6.18 14.92 28.60
CA ASP A 236 -7.08 13.79 28.37
C ASP A 236 -8.01 14.06 27.19
N PHE A 237 -8.17 13.07 26.32
CA PHE A 237 -9.11 13.09 25.20
C PHE A 237 -10.08 11.91 25.32
N VAL A 238 -11.33 12.11 24.94
CA VAL A 238 -12.33 11.05 24.80
C VAL A 238 -12.80 11.06 23.35
N ILE A 239 -12.36 10.06 22.59
CA ILE A 239 -12.60 10.01 21.15
C ILE A 239 -13.55 8.85 20.85
N ASN A 240 -14.66 9.17 20.19
CA ASN A 240 -15.65 8.19 19.77
C ASN A 240 -15.12 7.28 18.65
N PRO A 241 -15.76 6.10 18.43
CA PRO A 241 -15.37 5.19 17.37
C PRO A 241 -15.28 5.89 16.01
N MET A 242 -14.23 5.63 15.26
CA MET A 242 -14.00 6.17 13.90
C MET A 242 -14.06 7.71 13.82
N MET A 243 -13.85 8.38 14.95
CA MET A 243 -13.79 9.85 15.02
C MET A 243 -12.36 10.32 15.20
N VAL A 244 -12.14 11.55 14.75
CA VAL A 244 -10.86 12.24 14.74
C VAL A 244 -10.96 13.44 15.68
N GLU A 245 -9.95 13.66 16.51
CA GLU A 245 -9.88 14.79 17.43
C GLU A 245 -8.56 15.54 17.25
N GLN A 246 -8.62 16.86 17.17
CA GLN A 246 -7.42 17.68 17.05
C GLN A 246 -6.67 17.72 18.39
N ILE A 247 -5.41 17.29 18.33
CA ILE A 247 -4.54 17.25 19.52
C ILE A 247 -3.76 18.55 19.66
N HIS A 248 -3.14 19.01 18.56
CA HIS A 248 -2.29 20.20 18.60
C HIS A 248 -2.04 20.77 17.20
N GLU A 249 -1.65 22.06 17.17
CA GLU A 249 -1.13 22.71 15.98
C GLU A 249 0.38 22.86 16.09
N VAL A 250 1.08 22.39 15.06
CA VAL A 250 2.55 22.38 15.03
C VAL A 250 3.04 23.41 14.05
N SER A 251 4.03 24.22 14.45
CA SER A 251 4.72 25.12 13.55
C SER A 251 6.24 25.11 13.78
N PHE A 252 7.00 25.18 12.70
CA PHE A 252 8.45 25.32 12.70
C PHE A 252 8.95 25.91 11.37
N SER A 253 10.20 26.38 11.31
CA SER A 253 10.79 26.84 10.06
C SER A 253 11.33 25.68 9.23
N ALA A 254 10.99 25.63 7.94
CA ALA A 254 11.55 24.67 7.02
C ALA A 254 13.09 24.71 7.02
N PRO A 255 13.75 23.57 6.82
CA PRO A 255 15.21 23.51 6.73
C PRO A 255 15.78 24.49 5.70
N LYS A 256 17.00 24.99 5.96
CA LYS A 256 17.73 25.93 5.07
C LYS A 256 18.06 25.31 3.71
N GLU A 257 18.43 24.04 3.72
CA GLU A 257 18.87 23.34 2.53
C GLU A 257 17.69 22.70 1.80
N SER A 258 17.69 22.81 0.47
CA SER A 258 16.76 22.04 -0.36
C SER A 258 17.06 20.54 -0.25
N GLY A 259 16.01 19.74 -0.26
CA GLY A 259 16.14 18.29 -0.20
C GLY A 259 14.87 17.61 0.29
N ASP A 260 14.96 16.28 0.32
CA ASP A 260 13.91 15.42 0.84
C ASP A 260 14.16 15.17 2.34
N TYR A 261 13.17 15.46 3.14
CA TYR A 261 13.17 15.29 4.59
C TYR A 261 12.00 14.40 5.01
N ILE A 262 12.05 13.91 6.24
CA ILE A 262 10.95 13.19 6.88
C ILE A 262 10.60 13.91 8.17
N ILE A 263 9.34 14.27 8.33
CA ILE A 263 8.76 14.64 9.63
C ILE A 263 8.41 13.35 10.34
N LYS A 264 9.03 13.07 11.48
CA LYS A 264 8.66 11.98 12.36
C LYS A 264 7.95 12.55 13.57
N LEU A 265 6.66 12.23 13.69
CA LEU A 265 5.84 12.56 14.85
C LEU A 265 5.81 11.38 15.81
N LYS A 266 6.04 11.65 17.10
CA LYS A 266 5.97 10.67 18.18
C LYS A 266 4.99 11.15 19.22
N LEU A 267 3.79 10.60 19.22
CA LEU A 267 2.78 10.90 20.23
C LEU A 267 2.98 9.99 21.43
N LYS A 268 3.45 10.56 22.53
CA LYS A 268 3.63 9.83 23.79
C LYS A 268 2.33 9.86 24.61
N THR A 269 1.88 8.68 25.02
CA THR A 269 0.70 8.49 25.86
C THR A 269 1.07 7.74 27.12
N GLU A 270 0.16 7.62 28.10
CA GLU A 270 0.39 6.84 29.33
C GLU A 270 0.77 5.38 29.04
N SER A 271 0.28 4.79 27.95
CA SER A 271 0.39 3.34 27.70
C SER A 271 1.17 2.99 26.45
N SER A 272 1.43 3.94 25.54
CA SER A 272 2.04 3.63 24.24
C SER A 272 2.75 4.84 23.61
N LEU A 273 3.58 4.55 22.63
CA LEU A 273 4.17 5.53 21.72
C LEU A 273 3.60 5.29 20.33
N ILE A 274 2.89 6.28 19.79
CA ILE A 274 2.30 6.23 18.46
C ILE A 274 3.19 7.06 17.52
N GLU A 275 3.60 6.50 16.41
CA GLU A 275 4.52 7.18 15.48
C GLU A 275 3.89 7.35 14.10
N LYS A 276 4.16 8.49 13.46
CA LYS A 276 3.85 8.73 12.05
C LYS A 276 5.03 9.40 11.36
N SER A 277 5.37 8.90 10.17
CA SER A 277 6.40 9.51 9.31
C SER A 277 5.74 10.13 8.08
N ILE A 278 6.09 11.36 7.77
CA ILE A 278 5.48 12.14 6.69
C ILE A 278 6.60 12.76 5.86
N PRO A 279 6.57 12.65 4.53
CA PRO A 279 7.56 13.29 3.68
C PRO A 279 7.42 14.82 3.78
N LEU A 280 8.56 15.53 3.81
CA LEU A 280 8.66 16.99 3.74
C LEU A 280 9.67 17.34 2.65
N PHE A 281 9.20 17.97 1.59
CA PHE A 281 10.07 18.43 0.53
C PHE A 281 10.38 19.92 0.70
N VAL A 282 11.67 20.26 0.63
CA VAL A 282 12.12 21.65 0.66
C VAL A 282 12.84 21.95 -0.64
N THR A 283 12.37 22.96 -1.39
CA THR A 283 12.95 23.33 -2.67
C THR A 283 13.01 24.85 -2.85
N ARG A 284 14.02 25.34 -3.56
CA ARG A 284 14.10 26.74 -3.99
C ARG A 284 13.49 26.96 -5.37
N GLU A 285 13.33 25.87 -6.12
CA GLU A 285 12.86 25.91 -7.49
C GLU A 285 11.54 25.17 -7.60
N TYR A 286 10.59 25.76 -8.28
CA TYR A 286 9.33 25.15 -8.67
C TYR A 286 9.02 25.50 -10.12
N GLN A 287 8.24 24.68 -10.75
CA GLN A 287 7.82 24.93 -12.13
C GLN A 287 6.68 25.95 -12.16
N LYS A 288 6.89 27.06 -12.86
CA LYS A 288 5.92 28.16 -12.98
C LYS A 288 4.92 27.94 -14.11
N ASP A 289 5.31 27.16 -15.12
CA ASP A 289 4.46 26.74 -16.23
C ASP A 289 3.90 25.32 -16.00
N LEU A 290 3.07 24.83 -16.92
CA LEU A 290 2.47 23.51 -16.88
C LEU A 290 3.02 22.59 -17.97
N LYS A 291 4.20 22.89 -18.54
CA LYS A 291 4.82 22.07 -19.57
C LYS A 291 5.15 20.67 -19.07
N GLY A 292 4.92 19.66 -19.94
CA GLY A 292 5.11 18.26 -19.62
C GLY A 292 4.13 17.74 -18.58
N LEU A 293 3.00 18.44 -18.40
CA LEU A 293 1.87 18.00 -17.60
C LEU A 293 0.63 17.87 -18.46
N SER A 294 -0.22 16.90 -18.14
CA SER A 294 -1.52 16.74 -18.79
C SER A 294 -2.62 16.43 -17.79
N LEU A 295 -3.84 16.87 -18.09
CA LEU A 295 -5.03 16.59 -17.30
C LEU A 295 -5.61 15.23 -17.69
N ILE A 296 -5.98 14.44 -16.68
CA ILE A 296 -6.75 13.20 -16.82
C ILE A 296 -8.07 13.41 -16.10
N ILE A 297 -9.17 13.16 -16.80
CA ILE A 297 -10.52 13.11 -16.22
C ILE A 297 -10.96 11.66 -16.26
N GLU A 298 -11.25 11.08 -15.11
CA GLU A 298 -11.79 9.74 -14.96
C GLU A 298 -13.24 9.82 -14.53
N GLY A 299 -14.13 9.22 -15.29
CA GLY A 299 -15.57 9.18 -15.04
C GLY A 299 -16.29 8.39 -16.13
N LYS A 300 -17.54 8.02 -15.87
CA LYS A 300 -18.37 7.35 -16.88
C LYS A 300 -18.68 8.33 -18.01
N LYS A 301 -18.58 7.89 -19.25
CA LYS A 301 -19.01 8.67 -20.44
C LYS A 301 -20.48 8.47 -20.79
N PHE A 302 -21.08 7.40 -20.29
CA PHE A 302 -22.48 7.05 -20.47
C PHE A 302 -23.11 6.80 -19.12
N VAL A 303 -24.22 7.48 -18.83
CA VAL A 303 -24.90 7.47 -17.54
C VAL A 303 -26.41 7.42 -17.79
N ALA A 304 -27.15 6.70 -16.95
CA ALA A 304 -28.61 6.73 -17.00
C ALA A 304 -29.15 8.00 -16.33
N SER A 305 -30.29 8.50 -16.80
CA SER A 305 -30.97 9.63 -16.19
C SER A 305 -31.27 9.36 -14.71
N GLY A 306 -30.95 10.33 -13.84
CA GLY A 306 -31.12 10.22 -12.39
C GLY A 306 -30.01 9.40 -11.67
N GLU A 307 -29.08 8.78 -12.41
CA GLU A 307 -27.93 8.09 -11.80
C GLU A 307 -26.97 9.11 -11.17
N ARG A 308 -26.39 8.74 -10.04
CA ARG A 308 -25.31 9.50 -9.41
C ARG A 308 -24.06 9.48 -10.30
N TYR A 309 -23.50 10.65 -10.52
CA TYR A 309 -22.29 10.82 -11.31
C TYR A 309 -21.09 11.12 -10.42
N ASP A 310 -20.10 10.22 -10.44
CA ASP A 310 -18.85 10.37 -9.75
C ASP A 310 -17.70 10.49 -10.76
N PHE A 311 -16.75 11.38 -10.47
CA PHE A 311 -15.56 11.56 -11.30
C PHE A 311 -14.36 12.00 -10.47
N SER A 312 -13.17 11.83 -11.03
CA SER A 312 -11.93 12.38 -10.49
C SER A 312 -11.13 13.11 -11.57
N VAL A 313 -10.31 14.05 -11.11
CA VAL A 313 -9.39 14.81 -11.96
C VAL A 313 -7.99 14.61 -11.43
N LYS A 314 -7.08 14.22 -12.33
CA LYS A 314 -5.67 13.99 -12.01
C LYS A 314 -4.78 14.85 -12.91
N LEU A 315 -3.64 15.23 -12.39
CA LEU A 315 -2.56 15.86 -13.14
C LEU A 315 -1.44 14.83 -13.32
N LEU A 316 -1.12 14.52 -14.58
CA LEU A 316 -0.08 13.56 -14.98
C LEU A 316 1.21 14.30 -15.30
N ASN A 317 2.32 13.89 -14.74
CA ASN A 317 3.66 14.28 -15.14
C ASN A 317 4.16 13.34 -16.25
N GLU A 318 4.30 13.84 -17.46
CA GLU A 318 4.74 13.08 -18.63
C GLU A 318 6.26 12.95 -18.73
N GLU A 319 6.99 13.60 -17.81
CA GLU A 319 8.44 13.58 -17.78
C GLU A 319 8.99 12.69 -16.68
N LYS A 320 10.27 12.29 -16.81
CA LYS A 320 10.95 11.43 -15.83
C LYS A 320 11.26 12.13 -14.51
N LYS A 321 11.44 13.45 -14.53
CA LYS A 321 11.82 14.20 -13.34
C LYS A 321 10.61 14.52 -12.49
N ARG A 322 10.79 14.45 -11.16
CA ARG A 322 9.84 15.00 -10.19
C ARG A 322 9.61 16.49 -10.46
N LYS A 323 8.37 16.93 -10.39
CA LYS A 323 7.97 18.33 -10.55
C LYS A 323 7.39 18.87 -9.26
N TYR A 324 7.78 20.08 -8.92
CA TYR A 324 7.20 20.90 -7.87
C TYR A 324 6.38 22.00 -8.53
N ILE A 325 5.07 22.04 -8.28
CA ILE A 325 4.12 22.86 -9.02
C ILE A 325 3.31 23.68 -8.05
N VAL A 326 3.07 24.92 -8.41
CA VAL A 326 2.16 25.82 -7.70
C VAL A 326 0.98 26.12 -8.62
N LEU A 327 -0.19 25.62 -8.27
CA LEU A 327 -1.45 25.98 -8.91
C LEU A 327 -2.05 27.17 -8.20
N LYS A 328 -2.51 28.15 -8.98
CA LYS A 328 -3.17 29.38 -8.48
C LYS A 328 -4.67 29.29 -8.55
N ASN A 329 -5.18 28.47 -9.48
CA ASN A 329 -6.60 28.29 -9.67
C ASN A 329 -6.90 26.88 -10.18
N ILE A 330 -7.94 26.28 -9.63
CA ILE A 330 -8.52 25.02 -10.10
C ILE A 330 -10.01 25.27 -10.27
N MET A 331 -10.53 25.14 -11.47
CA MET A 331 -11.94 25.30 -11.78
C MET A 331 -12.47 24.05 -12.46
N ILE A 332 -13.57 23.53 -11.97
CA ILE A 332 -14.25 22.36 -12.51
C ILE A 332 -15.71 22.70 -12.66
N VAL A 333 -16.24 22.56 -13.88
CA VAL A 333 -17.64 22.87 -14.18
C VAL A 333 -18.25 21.71 -14.96
N LEU A 334 -19.34 21.19 -14.46
CA LEU A 334 -20.19 20.24 -15.17
C LEU A 334 -21.46 20.97 -15.63
N THR A 335 -21.70 21.03 -16.92
CA THR A 335 -22.78 21.82 -17.52
C THR A 335 -23.54 21.02 -18.56
N HIS A 336 -24.85 21.31 -18.69
CA HIS A 336 -25.71 20.88 -19.79
C HIS A 336 -26.27 22.13 -20.46
N LYS A 337 -27.41 22.63 -20.04
CA LYS A 337 -27.97 23.95 -20.43
C LYS A 337 -27.50 25.03 -19.47
N GLU A 338 -27.39 24.65 -18.22
CA GLU A 338 -26.89 25.45 -17.10
C GLU A 338 -25.85 24.65 -16.31
N PRO A 339 -25.04 25.29 -15.46
CA PRO A 339 -24.11 24.58 -14.58
C PRO A 339 -24.86 23.69 -13.60
N VAL A 340 -24.53 22.37 -13.61
CA VAL A 340 -25.08 21.37 -12.70
C VAL A 340 -24.20 21.22 -11.47
N PHE A 341 -22.89 21.39 -11.65
CA PHE A 341 -21.91 21.37 -10.60
C PHE A 341 -20.79 22.35 -10.92
N SER A 342 -20.29 23.04 -9.90
CA SER A 342 -19.12 23.89 -10.02
C SER A 342 -18.24 23.78 -8.77
N TYR A 343 -16.96 23.70 -8.99
CA TYR A 343 -15.94 23.74 -7.96
C TYR A 343 -14.87 24.75 -8.37
N ALA A 344 -14.49 25.60 -7.44
CA ALA A 344 -13.41 26.57 -7.66
C ALA A 344 -12.53 26.62 -6.42
N TYR A 345 -11.24 26.49 -6.63
CA TYR A 345 -10.22 26.67 -5.61
C TYR A 345 -9.23 27.72 -6.09
N SER A 346 -9.18 28.85 -5.43
CA SER A 346 -8.42 30.05 -5.82
C SER A 346 -7.24 30.36 -4.90
N GLU A 347 -6.95 29.50 -3.95
CA GLU A 347 -5.77 29.62 -3.11
C GLU A 347 -4.56 28.93 -3.75
N GLU A 348 -3.36 29.27 -3.25
CA GLU A 348 -2.13 28.63 -3.70
C GLU A 348 -2.11 27.16 -3.29
N TYR A 349 -2.20 26.28 -4.28
CA TYR A 349 -2.15 24.82 -4.09
C TYR A 349 -0.80 24.29 -4.55
N ARG A 350 0.00 23.80 -3.63
CA ARG A 350 1.32 23.24 -3.90
C ARG A 350 1.25 21.72 -4.00
N MET A 351 1.83 21.20 -5.04
CA MET A 351 1.88 19.74 -5.25
C MET A 351 3.22 19.28 -5.80
N THR A 352 3.56 18.05 -5.42
CA THR A 352 4.73 17.32 -5.93
C THR A 352 4.24 16.15 -6.75
N ILE A 353 4.73 16.00 -7.98
CA ILE A 353 4.37 14.88 -8.86
C ILE A 353 5.65 14.17 -9.28
N GLU A 354 5.75 12.89 -8.93
CA GLU A 354 6.88 12.05 -9.34
C GLU A 354 6.91 11.86 -10.87
N GLY A 355 8.08 11.51 -11.40
CA GLY A 355 8.22 11.27 -12.84
C GLY A 355 7.31 10.15 -13.32
N TYR A 356 6.63 10.36 -14.44
CA TYR A 356 5.67 9.44 -15.07
C TYR A 356 4.53 9.00 -14.13
N SER A 357 4.18 9.81 -13.14
CA SER A 357 3.08 9.53 -12.22
C SER A 357 1.97 10.58 -12.35
N SER A 358 0.79 10.22 -11.86
CA SER A 358 -0.33 11.15 -11.76
C SER A 358 -0.67 11.41 -10.29
N ARG A 359 -1.20 12.60 -10.03
CA ARG A 359 -1.73 12.98 -8.73
C ARG A 359 -3.15 13.51 -8.86
N GLU A 360 -4.01 13.04 -7.97
CA GLU A 360 -5.40 13.49 -7.88
C GLU A 360 -5.45 14.91 -7.35
N ILE A 361 -6.15 15.79 -8.06
CA ILE A 361 -6.38 17.18 -7.67
C ILE A 361 -7.83 17.44 -7.27
N PHE A 362 -8.72 16.56 -7.68
CA PHE A 362 -10.12 16.59 -7.31
C PHE A 362 -10.75 15.20 -7.44
N LYS A 363 -11.66 14.89 -6.53
CA LYS A 363 -12.52 13.71 -6.59
C LYS A 363 -13.84 13.99 -5.91
N THR A 364 -14.94 13.61 -6.54
CA THR A 364 -16.27 13.65 -5.91
C THR A 364 -16.30 12.74 -4.68
N THR A 365 -16.85 13.25 -3.59
CA THR A 365 -17.01 12.52 -2.33
C THR A 365 -18.44 11.99 -2.17
N SER A 366 -18.68 11.23 -1.11
CA SER A 366 -20.04 10.78 -0.78
C SER A 366 -21.03 11.94 -0.48
N TYR A 367 -20.49 13.12 -0.17
CA TYR A 367 -21.27 14.34 0.11
C TYR A 367 -21.61 15.11 -1.17
N ASP A 368 -20.85 14.92 -2.25
CA ASP A 368 -21.10 15.55 -3.55
C ASP A 368 -22.15 14.74 -4.30
N ILE A 369 -23.44 15.01 -4.06
CA ILE A 369 -24.53 14.31 -4.74
C ILE A 369 -24.79 14.99 -6.08
N ILE A 370 -24.05 14.59 -7.11
CA ILE A 370 -24.26 15.05 -8.48
C ILE A 370 -25.19 14.04 -9.17
N LYS A 371 -26.39 14.50 -9.58
CA LYS A 371 -27.34 13.71 -10.35
C LYS A 371 -27.52 14.35 -11.72
N LEU A 372 -27.46 13.54 -12.77
CA LEU A 372 -27.70 13.97 -14.14
C LEU A 372 -29.12 13.58 -14.52
N GLU A 373 -30.07 14.52 -14.34
CA GLU A 373 -31.50 14.23 -14.43
C GLU A 373 -32.04 14.31 -15.87
N ASP A 374 -31.54 15.28 -16.65
CA ASP A 374 -32.02 15.51 -18.02
C ASP A 374 -31.27 14.66 -19.04
N PRO A 375 -31.94 13.87 -19.91
CA PRO A 375 -31.27 13.21 -21.02
C PRO A 375 -30.61 14.22 -21.95
N GLY A 376 -29.39 13.87 -22.45
CA GLY A 376 -28.65 14.73 -23.36
C GLY A 376 -27.15 14.67 -23.15
N THR A 377 -26.43 15.61 -23.74
CA THR A 377 -24.97 15.70 -23.62
C THR A 377 -24.58 16.74 -22.58
N TYR A 378 -23.84 16.30 -21.58
CA TYR A 378 -23.21 17.15 -20.58
C TYR A 378 -21.75 17.34 -20.91
N LYS A 379 -21.18 18.47 -20.49
CA LYS A 379 -19.74 18.76 -20.61
C LYS A 379 -19.13 18.98 -19.25
N LEU A 380 -18.11 18.20 -18.93
CA LEU A 380 -17.25 18.39 -17.78
C LEU A 380 -16.00 19.13 -18.24
N ILE A 381 -15.84 20.36 -17.78
CA ILE A 381 -14.75 21.26 -18.14
C ILE A 381 -13.85 21.41 -16.92
N VAL A 382 -12.57 21.14 -17.09
CA VAL A 382 -11.55 21.30 -16.07
C VAL A 382 -10.53 22.31 -16.54
N VAL A 383 -10.26 23.31 -15.74
CA VAL A 383 -9.25 24.35 -15.98
C VAL A 383 -8.34 24.41 -14.76
N ILE A 384 -7.04 24.34 -14.98
CA ILE A 384 -6.03 24.63 -13.96
C ILE A 384 -5.11 25.73 -14.46
N GLU A 385 -4.67 26.58 -13.54
CA GLU A 385 -3.80 27.71 -13.83
C GLU A 385 -2.60 27.70 -12.88
N SER A 386 -1.42 27.91 -13.42
CA SER A 386 -0.19 28.19 -12.70
C SER A 386 0.13 29.68 -12.77
N GLU A 387 1.37 30.05 -12.42
CA GLU A 387 1.82 31.44 -12.53
C GLU A 387 1.91 31.91 -13.99
N GLU A 388 2.35 31.04 -14.90
CA GLU A 388 2.69 31.39 -16.28
C GLU A 388 1.87 30.66 -17.34
N ASP A 389 1.05 29.66 -16.96
CA ASP A 389 0.39 28.77 -17.92
C ASP A 389 -0.98 28.30 -17.45
N ARG A 390 -1.77 27.80 -18.41
CA ARG A 390 -3.12 27.27 -18.19
C ARG A 390 -3.32 25.98 -18.95
N LEU A 391 -3.83 24.95 -18.30
CA LEU A 391 -4.32 23.74 -18.94
C LEU A 391 -5.84 23.66 -18.84
N MET A 392 -6.45 23.22 -19.93
CA MET A 392 -7.89 22.98 -20.00
C MET A 392 -8.15 21.62 -20.62
N LYS A 393 -9.12 20.90 -20.08
CA LYS A 393 -9.62 19.64 -20.63
C LYS A 393 -11.12 19.56 -20.51
N GLU A 394 -11.75 19.03 -21.55
CA GLU A 394 -13.18 18.76 -21.61
C GLU A 394 -13.44 17.27 -21.75
N MET A 395 -14.53 16.80 -21.16
CA MET A 395 -15.06 15.45 -21.35
C MET A 395 -16.58 15.54 -21.56
N GLU A 396 -17.05 14.90 -22.63
CA GLU A 396 -18.47 14.77 -22.90
C GLU A 396 -19.03 13.54 -22.20
N ILE A 397 -20.25 13.70 -21.63
CA ILE A 397 -21.00 12.68 -20.92
C ILE A 397 -22.38 12.61 -21.57
N VAL A 398 -22.77 11.45 -22.03
CA VAL A 398 -24.08 11.21 -22.63
C VAL A 398 -25.01 10.60 -21.57
N VAL A 399 -26.12 11.29 -21.30
CA VAL A 399 -27.16 10.81 -20.39
C VAL A 399 -28.31 10.28 -21.25
N SER A 400 -28.61 8.99 -21.08
CA SER A 400 -29.72 8.31 -21.75
C SER A 400 -30.96 8.26 -20.81
N GLU A 401 -32.11 8.12 -21.40
CA GLU A 401 -33.38 7.87 -20.67
C GLU A 401 -33.32 6.58 -19.85
#